data_a7f067fd507462fc76c8e7ba51c85060
#
_entry.id   a7f067fd507462fc76c8e7ba51c85060
#
_cell.length_a   1.000
_cell.length_b   1.000
_cell.length_c   1.000
_cell.angle_alpha   90.00
_cell.angle_beta   90.00
_cell.angle_gamma   90.00
#
_symmetry.space_group_name_H-M   'P 1'
#
loop_
_entity.id
_entity.type
_entity.pdbx_description
1 polymer ?
#
loop_
_entity_poly.entity_id
_entity_poly.type
_entity_poly.pdbx_seq_one_letter_code
_entity_poly.pdbx_strand_id
1 'polypeptide(L)'
;MALISRRTALGTGLALAAVGAVGYGLWPRMDGYRDQVERQRRLLSDTPDLEELVRMATLAANSHNTQPWKFRLDGETVAILPDFARRTAIVDPDDHHLFVSLGCATENLVIAGKALGRGSAVVIGAGVEPQINISLSPAQPGRQELYQAIPQRQSTRS
;
A
#
# COMPACT_ATOMS: atom_id res chain seq x y z
N MET A 1 23.03 -48.53 -23.36
CA MET A 1 21.87 -47.84 -23.97
C MET A 1 20.62 -48.43 -23.33
N ALA A 2 19.98 -47.75 -22.38
CA ALA A 2 18.82 -48.28 -21.67
C ALA A 2 17.54 -47.98 -22.48
N LEU A 3 16.83 -49.06 -22.86
CA LEU A 3 15.56 -48.98 -23.60
C LEU A 3 14.44 -48.62 -22.60
N ILE A 4 13.92 -47.41 -22.71
CA ILE A 4 12.75 -46.97 -21.91
C ILE A 4 11.51 -47.68 -22.45
N SER A 5 10.81 -48.47 -21.61
CA SER A 5 9.61 -49.18 -22.03
C SER A 5 8.44 -48.19 -22.26
N ARG A 6 7.54 -48.54 -23.23
CA ARG A 6 6.33 -47.73 -23.50
C ARG A 6 5.47 -47.47 -22.25
N ARG A 7 5.44 -48.41 -21.29
CA ARG A 7 4.72 -48.29 -20.04
C ARG A 7 5.35 -47.23 -19.11
N THR A 8 6.69 -47.15 -19.05
CA THR A 8 7.42 -46.15 -18.27
C THR A 8 7.23 -44.73 -18.85
N ALA A 9 7.23 -44.59 -20.17
CA ALA A 9 7.02 -43.33 -20.86
C ALA A 9 5.58 -42.77 -20.65
N LEU A 10 4.56 -43.64 -20.66
CA LEU A 10 3.18 -43.26 -20.39
C LEU A 10 2.96 -42.87 -18.93
N GLY A 11 3.59 -43.59 -17.98
CA GLY A 11 3.49 -43.27 -16.53
C GLY A 11 4.14 -41.93 -16.17
N THR A 12 5.31 -41.62 -16.74
CA THR A 12 5.99 -40.35 -16.57
C THR A 12 5.24 -39.17 -17.20
N GLY A 13 4.63 -39.39 -18.40
CA GLY A 13 3.83 -38.36 -19.04
C GLY A 13 2.58 -37.96 -18.24
N LEU A 14 1.87 -38.96 -17.68
CA LEU A 14 0.70 -38.73 -16.81
C LEU A 14 1.07 -38.04 -15.49
N ALA A 15 2.19 -38.40 -14.87
CA ALA A 15 2.67 -37.76 -13.63
C ALA A 15 3.06 -36.28 -13.87
N LEU A 16 3.75 -35.97 -14.98
CA LEU A 16 4.09 -34.59 -15.34
C LEU A 16 2.86 -33.76 -15.68
N ALA A 17 1.85 -34.32 -16.35
CA ALA A 17 0.60 -33.65 -16.63
C ALA A 17 -0.20 -33.36 -15.34
N ALA A 18 -0.21 -34.29 -14.36
CA ALA A 18 -0.86 -34.08 -13.07
C ALA A 18 -0.16 -32.98 -12.25
N VAL A 19 1.17 -32.98 -12.20
CA VAL A 19 1.95 -31.91 -11.53
C VAL A 19 1.73 -30.56 -12.21
N GLY A 20 1.68 -30.52 -13.54
CA GLY A 20 1.37 -29.31 -14.30
C GLY A 20 -0.03 -28.77 -14.01
N ALA A 21 -1.04 -29.64 -13.95
CA ALA A 21 -2.42 -29.27 -13.65
C ALA A 21 -2.60 -28.77 -12.22
N VAL A 22 -1.95 -29.40 -11.23
CA VAL A 22 -1.95 -28.95 -9.84
C VAL A 22 -1.20 -27.62 -9.70
N GLY A 23 -0.05 -27.46 -10.35
CA GLY A 23 0.71 -26.22 -10.38
C GLY A 23 -0.08 -25.08 -10.99
N TYR A 24 -0.79 -25.32 -12.10
CA TYR A 24 -1.65 -24.33 -12.75
C TYR A 24 -2.88 -23.95 -11.88
N GLY A 25 -3.47 -24.91 -11.18
CA GLY A 25 -4.60 -24.68 -10.27
C GLY A 25 -4.22 -23.94 -8.98
N LEU A 26 -2.95 -24.07 -8.55
CA LEU A 26 -2.40 -23.38 -7.38
C LEU A 26 -1.73 -22.04 -7.74
N TRP A 27 -1.58 -21.71 -9.02
CA TRP A 27 -1.02 -20.43 -9.44
C TRP A 27 -1.95 -19.30 -9.00
N PRO A 28 -1.45 -18.30 -8.24
CA PRO A 28 -2.28 -17.16 -7.83
C PRO A 28 -2.90 -16.53 -9.07
N ARG A 29 -4.21 -16.47 -9.13
CA ARG A 29 -4.91 -15.84 -10.25
C ARG A 29 -4.54 -14.37 -10.29
N MET A 30 -3.84 -13.95 -11.32
CA MET A 30 -3.46 -12.55 -11.56
C MET A 30 -4.69 -11.62 -11.62
N ASP A 31 -5.86 -12.18 -11.96
CA ASP A 31 -7.12 -11.43 -11.96
C ASP A 31 -7.47 -10.91 -10.55
N GLY A 32 -7.35 -11.73 -9.50
CA GLY A 32 -7.59 -11.29 -8.12
C GLY A 32 -6.61 -10.22 -7.65
N TYR A 33 -5.36 -10.27 -8.10
CA TYR A 33 -4.37 -9.22 -7.81
C TYR A 33 -4.73 -7.90 -8.52
N ARG A 34 -5.11 -7.96 -9.80
CA ARG A 34 -5.54 -6.78 -10.57
C ARG A 34 -6.75 -6.11 -9.93
N ASP A 35 -7.76 -6.89 -9.57
CA ASP A 35 -8.96 -6.39 -8.89
C ASP A 35 -8.62 -5.74 -7.54
N GLN A 36 -7.66 -6.29 -6.79
CA GLN A 36 -7.20 -5.71 -5.54
C GLN A 36 -6.48 -4.37 -5.76
N VAL A 37 -5.58 -4.30 -6.76
CA VAL A 37 -4.88 -3.06 -7.11
C VAL A 37 -5.87 -1.99 -7.57
N GLU A 38 -6.86 -2.35 -8.38
CA GLU A 38 -7.89 -1.43 -8.85
C GLU A 38 -8.73 -0.89 -7.68
N ARG A 39 -9.18 -1.77 -6.77
CA ARG A 39 -9.89 -1.32 -5.55
C ARG A 39 -9.05 -0.38 -4.69
N GLN A 40 -7.77 -0.66 -4.51
CA GLN A 40 -6.87 0.21 -3.73
C GLN A 40 -6.65 1.57 -4.38
N ARG A 41 -6.64 1.62 -5.72
CA ARG A 41 -6.38 2.84 -6.50
C ARG A 41 -7.64 3.59 -6.94
N ARG A 42 -8.82 3.09 -6.60
CA ARG A 42 -10.08 3.78 -6.89
C ARG A 42 -10.14 5.11 -6.14
N LEU A 43 -10.67 6.14 -6.79
CA LEU A 43 -10.99 7.41 -6.12
C LEU A 43 -12.01 7.17 -4.99
N LEU A 44 -12.01 8.06 -4.01
CA LEU A 44 -12.92 8.00 -2.87
C LEU A 44 -14.35 8.38 -3.29
N SER A 45 -15.33 7.99 -2.47
CA SER A 45 -16.69 8.51 -2.54
C SER A 45 -16.72 10.00 -2.18
N ASP A 46 -17.85 10.68 -2.45
CA ASP A 46 -18.02 12.10 -2.11
C ASP A 46 -18.02 12.36 -0.59
N THR A 47 -18.34 11.32 0.20
CA THR A 47 -18.36 11.37 1.66
C THR A 47 -17.57 10.21 2.24
N PRO A 48 -16.23 10.22 2.10
CA PRO A 48 -15.40 9.10 2.56
C PRO A 48 -15.32 9.09 4.09
N ASP A 49 -15.26 7.89 4.65
CA ASP A 49 -14.86 7.69 6.03
C ASP A 49 -13.34 7.85 6.21
N LEU A 50 -12.86 7.77 7.46
CA LEU A 50 -11.44 7.88 7.74
C LEU A 50 -10.62 6.72 7.18
N GLU A 51 -11.18 5.53 7.12
CA GLU A 51 -10.50 4.35 6.56
C GLU A 51 -10.23 4.53 5.06
N GLU A 52 -11.17 5.11 4.32
CA GLU A 52 -10.98 5.45 2.92
C GLU A 52 -9.88 6.51 2.74
N LEU A 53 -9.81 7.53 3.59
CA LEU A 53 -8.72 8.52 3.57
C LEU A 53 -7.38 7.87 3.89
N VAL A 54 -7.32 6.95 4.86
CA VAL A 54 -6.12 6.16 5.15
C VAL A 54 -5.71 5.31 3.95
N ARG A 55 -6.66 4.74 3.21
CA ARG A 55 -6.36 4.02 1.97
C ARG A 55 -5.59 4.90 0.97
N MET A 56 -5.96 6.18 0.81
CA MET A 56 -5.19 7.12 -0.02
C MET A 56 -3.80 7.40 0.55
N ALA A 57 -3.67 7.51 1.87
CA ALA A 57 -2.38 7.65 2.52
C ALA A 57 -1.45 6.46 2.21
N THR A 58 -1.96 5.23 2.20
CA THR A 58 -1.15 4.03 1.91
C THR A 58 -0.62 3.97 0.47
N LEU A 59 -1.14 4.77 -0.45
CA LEU A 59 -0.62 4.88 -1.82
C LEU A 59 0.64 5.77 -1.92
N ALA A 60 1.12 6.30 -0.81
CA ALA A 60 2.29 7.17 -0.77
C ALA A 60 3.58 6.45 -1.20
N ALA A 61 4.53 7.24 -1.72
CA ALA A 61 5.89 6.76 -1.93
C ALA A 61 6.50 6.37 -0.59
N ASN A 62 7.24 5.27 -0.57
CA ASN A 62 7.93 4.84 0.63
C ASN A 62 9.20 4.08 0.30
N SER A 63 10.15 4.07 1.23
CA SER A 63 11.43 3.41 1.06
C SER A 63 11.25 1.91 0.87
N HIS A 64 11.87 1.37 -0.17
CA HIS A 64 11.88 -0.07 -0.51
C HIS A 64 10.49 -0.74 -0.54
N ASN A 65 9.42 0.05 -0.64
CA ASN A 65 8.03 -0.42 -0.57
C ASN A 65 7.70 -1.19 0.73
N THR A 66 8.35 -0.82 1.82
CA THR A 66 8.15 -1.48 3.13
C THR A 66 6.86 -1.06 3.81
N GLN A 67 6.26 0.07 3.39
CA GLN A 67 5.05 0.65 4.00
C GLN A 67 5.20 0.75 5.54
N PRO A 68 6.16 1.54 6.04
CA PRO A 68 6.61 1.49 7.44
C PRO A 68 5.73 2.32 8.36
N TRP A 69 4.43 2.20 8.26
CA TRP A 69 3.44 2.97 9.00
C TRP A 69 2.36 2.10 9.62
N LYS A 70 1.85 2.58 10.73
CA LYS A 70 0.61 2.14 11.37
C LYS A 70 -0.33 3.33 11.49
N PHE A 71 -1.62 3.08 11.34
CA PHE A 71 -2.64 4.12 11.51
C PHE A 71 -3.49 3.81 12.73
N ARG A 72 -3.79 4.86 13.51
CA ARG A 72 -4.75 4.80 14.60
C ARG A 72 -5.79 5.89 14.37
N LEU A 73 -7.05 5.50 14.40
CA LEU A 73 -8.19 6.37 14.17
C LEU A 73 -8.86 6.67 15.52
N ASP A 74 -9.13 7.95 15.78
CA ASP A 74 -9.81 8.41 17.01
C ASP A 74 -10.66 9.65 16.67
N GLY A 75 -12.00 9.48 16.64
CA GLY A 75 -12.93 10.50 16.20
C GLY A 75 -12.58 11.03 14.81
N GLU A 76 -12.30 12.33 14.70
CA GLU A 76 -11.89 13.00 13.47
C GLU A 76 -10.35 13.12 13.34
N THR A 77 -9.59 12.31 14.08
CA THR A 77 -8.14 12.35 14.10
C THR A 77 -7.55 11.04 13.57
N VAL A 78 -6.57 11.16 12.69
CA VAL A 78 -5.73 10.05 12.22
C VAL A 78 -4.32 10.24 12.78
N ALA A 79 -3.83 9.28 13.55
CA ALA A 79 -2.43 9.24 13.94
C ALA A 79 -1.66 8.27 13.05
N ILE A 80 -0.53 8.73 12.49
CA ILE A 80 0.42 7.92 11.73
C ILE A 80 1.63 7.66 12.62
N LEU A 81 1.90 6.38 12.89
CA LEU A 81 2.99 5.92 13.72
C LEU A 81 4.01 5.14 12.90
N PRO A 82 5.31 5.22 13.22
CA PRO A 82 6.32 4.38 12.58
C PRO A 82 6.12 2.90 12.93
N ASP A 83 6.24 2.04 11.94
CA ASP A 83 6.34 0.60 12.14
C ASP A 83 7.80 0.16 12.07
N PHE A 84 8.51 0.22 13.19
CA PHE A 84 9.92 -0.17 13.25
C PHE A 84 10.19 -1.64 12.93
N ALA A 85 9.17 -2.51 12.94
CA ALA A 85 9.33 -3.88 12.46
C ALA A 85 9.57 -3.95 10.94
N ARG A 86 9.24 -2.88 10.22
CA ARG A 86 9.41 -2.74 8.76
C ARG A 86 10.57 -1.82 8.38
N ARG A 87 11.43 -1.46 9.34
CA ARG A 87 12.62 -0.65 9.08
C ARG A 87 13.65 -1.41 8.24
N THR A 88 14.44 -0.69 7.48
CA THR A 88 15.51 -1.23 6.65
C THR A 88 16.87 -0.82 7.22
N ALA A 89 17.22 -1.32 8.41
CA ALA A 89 18.34 -0.84 9.21
C ALA A 89 19.73 -0.85 8.53
N ILE A 90 19.93 -1.65 7.47
CA ILE A 90 21.21 -1.70 6.74
C ILE A 90 21.34 -0.50 5.78
N VAL A 91 20.27 -0.09 5.13
CA VAL A 91 20.27 0.98 4.11
C VAL A 91 19.72 2.31 4.65
N ASP A 92 19.07 2.29 5.79
CA ASP A 92 18.47 3.43 6.49
C ASP A 92 18.69 3.27 8.00
N PRO A 93 19.96 3.37 8.47
CA PRO A 93 20.32 3.06 9.86
C PRO A 93 19.77 4.08 10.88
N ASP A 94 19.50 5.29 10.45
CA ASP A 94 18.97 6.41 11.25
C ASP A 94 17.45 6.61 11.07
N ASP A 95 16.77 5.69 10.35
CA ASP A 95 15.34 5.75 10.03
C ASP A 95 14.89 7.02 9.27
N HIS A 96 15.82 7.72 8.62
CA HIS A 96 15.51 8.94 7.86
C HIS A 96 14.44 8.69 6.79
N HIS A 97 14.64 7.69 5.94
CA HIS A 97 13.69 7.36 4.86
C HIS A 97 12.39 6.77 5.39
N LEU A 98 12.42 6.11 6.56
CA LEU A 98 11.23 5.68 7.26
C LEU A 98 10.36 6.90 7.60
N PHE A 99 10.91 7.92 8.26
CA PHE A 99 10.16 9.13 8.61
C PHE A 99 9.75 9.96 7.38
N VAL A 100 10.56 10.04 6.35
CA VAL A 100 10.16 10.63 5.07
C VAL A 100 8.94 9.90 4.49
N SER A 101 8.88 8.57 4.58
CA SER A 101 7.74 7.78 4.13
C SER A 101 6.45 8.13 4.89
N LEU A 102 6.55 8.34 6.21
CA LEU A 102 5.40 8.80 7.01
C LEU A 102 4.93 10.19 6.56
N GLY A 103 5.86 11.10 6.27
CA GLY A 103 5.54 12.42 5.71
C GLY A 103 4.81 12.34 4.37
N CYS A 104 5.25 11.44 3.48
CA CYS A 104 4.55 11.20 2.21
C CYS A 104 3.12 10.67 2.41
N ALA A 105 2.91 9.76 3.38
CA ALA A 105 1.59 9.25 3.71
C ALA A 105 0.69 10.35 4.31
N THR A 106 1.26 11.20 5.16
CA THR A 106 0.58 12.38 5.72
C THR A 106 0.09 13.31 4.61
N GLU A 107 0.96 13.65 3.66
CA GLU A 107 0.61 14.56 2.56
C GLU A 107 -0.49 13.99 1.68
N ASN A 108 -0.44 12.70 1.33
CA ASN A 108 -1.52 12.06 0.59
C ASN A 108 -2.88 12.17 1.31
N LEU A 109 -2.90 11.96 2.64
CA LEU A 109 -4.12 12.08 3.44
C LEU A 109 -4.64 13.53 3.46
N VAL A 110 -3.75 14.50 3.63
CA VAL A 110 -4.07 15.94 3.63
C VAL A 110 -4.65 16.37 2.28
N ILE A 111 -4.01 15.97 1.18
CA ILE A 111 -4.47 16.28 -0.19
C ILE A 111 -5.85 15.66 -0.42
N ALA A 112 -6.03 14.37 -0.10
CA ALA A 112 -7.30 13.68 -0.29
C ALA A 112 -8.42 14.29 0.56
N GLY A 113 -8.15 14.58 1.84
CA GLY A 113 -9.09 15.25 2.72
C GLY A 113 -9.48 16.63 2.19
N LYS A 114 -8.50 17.44 1.81
CA LYS A 114 -8.74 18.80 1.28
C LYS A 114 -9.56 18.80 -0.02
N ALA A 115 -9.31 17.87 -0.93
CA ALA A 115 -10.08 17.76 -2.17
C ALA A 115 -11.56 17.48 -1.89
N LEU A 116 -11.87 16.80 -0.80
CA LEU A 116 -13.22 16.40 -0.39
C LEU A 116 -13.83 17.33 0.70
N GLY A 117 -13.29 18.52 0.85
CA GLY A 117 -13.83 19.53 1.76
C GLY A 117 -13.51 19.29 3.24
N ARG A 118 -12.41 18.57 3.54
CA ARG A 118 -11.90 18.39 4.89
C ARG A 118 -10.54 19.07 5.05
N GLY A 119 -10.48 20.13 5.82
CA GLY A 119 -9.23 20.77 6.24
C GLY A 119 -8.50 19.90 7.25
N SER A 120 -7.19 20.07 7.37
CA SER A 120 -6.36 19.29 8.28
C SER A 120 -5.44 20.19 9.10
N ALA A 121 -5.31 19.90 10.39
CA ALA A 121 -4.25 20.38 11.26
C ALA A 121 -3.29 19.23 11.54
N VAL A 122 -2.01 19.42 11.18
CA VAL A 122 -0.97 18.40 11.33
C VAL A 122 -0.06 18.77 12.48
N VAL A 123 0.10 17.88 13.45
CA VAL A 123 1.01 18.01 14.58
C VAL A 123 2.00 16.86 14.60
N ILE A 124 3.28 17.18 14.51
CA ILE A 124 4.36 16.19 14.54
C ILE A 124 4.85 16.10 16.00
N GLY A 125 4.60 14.96 16.63
CA GLY A 125 5.12 14.63 17.95
C GLY A 125 6.51 14.01 17.82
N ALA A 126 7.47 14.55 18.57
CA ALA A 126 8.82 14.00 18.70
C ALA A 126 9.00 13.35 20.08
N GLY A 127 9.98 12.46 20.22
CA GLY A 127 10.33 11.82 21.48
C GLY A 127 10.29 10.30 21.43
N VAL A 128 9.97 9.66 22.57
CA VAL A 128 10.03 8.21 22.73
C VAL A 128 9.01 7.48 21.85
N GLU A 129 7.85 8.09 21.62
CA GLU A 129 6.81 7.59 20.72
C GLU A 129 6.52 8.63 19.63
N PRO A 130 7.35 8.71 18.57
CA PRO A 130 7.13 9.65 17.49
C PRO A 130 5.84 9.30 16.73
N GLN A 131 4.99 10.30 16.49
CA GLN A 131 3.75 10.13 15.73
C GLN A 131 3.37 11.44 15.03
N ILE A 132 2.60 11.32 13.95
CA ILE A 132 2.00 12.47 13.25
C ILE A 132 0.50 12.41 13.48
N ASN A 133 -0.05 13.42 14.15
CA ASN A 133 -1.50 13.53 14.37
C ASN A 133 -2.10 14.48 13.34
N ILE A 134 -3.15 14.05 12.68
CA ILE A 134 -3.86 14.78 11.63
C ILE A 134 -5.31 14.90 12.07
N SER A 135 -5.70 16.07 12.55
CA SER A 135 -7.09 16.36 12.91
C SER A 135 -7.82 16.96 11.73
N LEU A 136 -8.95 16.38 11.37
CA LEU A 136 -9.76 16.76 10.21
C LEU A 136 -10.95 17.62 10.68
N SER A 137 -11.31 18.62 9.87
CA SER A 137 -12.46 19.50 10.09
C SER A 137 -13.11 19.91 8.77
N PRO A 138 -14.39 20.27 8.74
CA PRO A 138 -15.02 20.78 7.54
C PRO A 138 -14.27 21.98 6.95
N ALA A 139 -14.10 22.00 5.63
CA ALA A 139 -13.43 23.07 4.90
C ALA A 139 -13.97 23.19 3.48
N GLN A 140 -13.56 24.23 2.76
CA GLN A 140 -13.83 24.33 1.31
C GLN A 140 -12.97 23.33 0.56
N PRO A 141 -13.53 22.62 -0.45
CA PRO A 141 -12.77 21.72 -1.31
C PRO A 141 -11.57 22.41 -1.96
N GLY A 142 -10.46 21.67 -2.03
CA GLY A 142 -9.20 22.14 -2.59
C GLY A 142 -8.92 21.62 -4.00
N ARG A 143 -7.62 21.57 -4.35
CA ARG A 143 -7.15 21.21 -5.69
C ARG A 143 -7.41 19.75 -6.02
N GLN A 144 -8.25 19.51 -7.01
CA GLN A 144 -8.62 18.16 -7.44
C GLN A 144 -7.50 17.44 -8.21
N GLU A 145 -6.65 18.19 -8.92
CA GLU A 145 -5.58 17.60 -9.75
C GLU A 145 -4.59 16.80 -8.93
N LEU A 146 -4.19 17.32 -7.76
CA LEU A 146 -3.28 16.60 -6.85
C LEU A 146 -3.92 15.32 -6.30
N TYR A 147 -5.18 15.38 -5.92
CA TYR A 147 -5.93 14.24 -5.44
C TYR A 147 -6.04 13.13 -6.51
N GLN A 148 -6.39 13.51 -7.75
CA GLN A 148 -6.49 12.57 -8.87
C GLN A 148 -5.13 11.93 -9.22
N ALA A 149 -4.02 12.61 -8.95
CA ALA A 149 -2.68 12.09 -9.18
C ALA A 149 -2.27 10.98 -8.19
N ILE A 150 -2.82 10.96 -6.96
CA ILE A 150 -2.46 9.96 -5.93
C ILE A 150 -2.59 8.52 -6.45
N PRO A 151 -3.76 8.07 -6.96
CA PRO A 151 -3.91 6.70 -7.44
C PRO A 151 -3.17 6.41 -8.74
N GLN A 152 -2.75 7.43 -9.49
CA GLN A 152 -2.02 7.27 -10.75
C GLN A 152 -0.50 7.16 -10.55
N ARG A 153 0.01 7.56 -9.38
CA ARG A 153 1.44 7.52 -9.08
C ARG A 153 1.96 6.08 -9.15
N GLN A 154 3.04 5.89 -9.88
CA GLN A 154 3.79 4.64 -9.95
C GLN A 154 5.27 4.91 -9.71
N SER A 155 5.97 3.96 -9.11
CA SER A 155 7.43 3.96 -9.05
C SER A 155 7.95 3.10 -10.19
N THR A 156 8.66 3.73 -11.13
CA THR A 156 9.37 3.02 -12.20
C THR A 156 10.80 2.78 -11.75
N ARG A 157 11.28 1.56 -11.92
CA ARG A 157 12.70 1.21 -11.72
C ARG A 157 13.25 0.84 -13.08
N SER A 158 14.25 1.58 -13.51
CA SER A 158 15.10 1.25 -14.67
C SER A 158 16.18 0.26 -14.27
#